data_d9fc5020793cff2fad8997c6595be058
#
_entry.id   d9fc5020793cff2fad8997c6595be058
#
_cell.length_a   1.000
_cell.length_b   1.000
_cell.length_c   1.000
_cell.angle_alpha   90.00
_cell.angle_beta   90.00
_cell.angle_gamma   90.00
#
_symmetry.space_group_name_H-M   'P 1'
#
loop_
_entity.id
_entity.type
_entity.pdbx_description
1 polymer ?
#
loop_
_entity_poly.entity_id
_entity_poly.type
_entity_poly.pdbx_seq_one_letter_code
_entity_poly.pdbx_strand_id
1 'polypeptide(L)'
;DLAATQLRGLLDGTHADFEIQLDLAQVYQHGRRWPEAEQAVHAAEKLAQQPSELQTEHFLMGAIYERQKKYDQAEEQFQEVLKQNPQFAPALNYLGYMLADRGVRLDEALSLINRALAEDPNNPAYQDSLGWVYFKQDKFPEAEEMLRKAISRDAHDPTILSHLGDVYAKTGQDSLAEAQWKKSLEEWGRVLPGNLEPDKVSEIQEKMAALKKRLAQQKSTGKTKSE
;
A
#
# COMPACT_ATOMS: atom_id res chain seq x y z
N ASP A 1 -8.10 13.33 17.13
CA ASP A 1 -7.48 14.41 17.93
C ASP A 1 -7.20 14.05 19.40
N LEU A 2 -8.00 13.17 20.05
CA LEU A 2 -7.76 12.77 21.44
C LEU A 2 -6.38 12.09 21.61
N ALA A 3 -6.04 11.13 20.76
CA ALA A 3 -4.76 10.43 20.79
C ALA A 3 -3.57 11.40 20.68
N ALA A 4 -3.61 12.32 19.70
CA ALA A 4 -2.56 13.32 19.53
C ALA A 4 -2.45 14.26 20.75
N THR A 5 -3.58 14.59 21.40
CA THR A 5 -3.57 15.42 22.62
C THR A 5 -2.95 14.67 23.80
N GLN A 6 -3.26 13.38 23.96
CA GLN A 6 -2.68 12.54 24.99
C GLN A 6 -1.17 12.38 24.80
N LEU A 7 -0.73 12.04 23.58
CA LEU A 7 0.70 11.89 23.27
C LEU A 7 1.47 13.19 23.53
N ARG A 8 0.94 14.34 23.08
CA ARG A 8 1.59 15.64 23.36
C ARG A 8 1.71 15.95 24.86
N GLY A 9 0.75 15.48 25.66
CA GLY A 9 0.79 15.64 27.12
C GLY A 9 1.87 14.79 27.81
N LEU A 10 2.49 13.83 27.10
CA LEU A 10 3.58 12.98 27.61
C LEU A 10 4.97 13.54 27.29
N LEU A 11 5.07 14.53 26.41
CA LEU A 11 6.36 15.13 26.04
C LEU A 11 6.97 15.85 27.23
N ASP A 12 8.22 15.51 27.58
CA ASP A 12 8.95 16.03 28.73
C ASP A 12 10.31 16.66 28.39
N GLY A 13 10.67 16.68 27.11
CA GLY A 13 11.93 17.25 26.61
C GLY A 13 13.11 16.29 26.69
N THR A 14 12.89 15.01 26.97
CA THR A 14 13.94 14.00 27.01
C THR A 14 14.04 13.21 25.69
N HIS A 15 15.05 12.33 25.61
CA HIS A 15 15.18 11.42 24.46
C HIS A 15 13.98 10.46 24.31
N ALA A 16 13.24 10.18 25.38
CA ALA A 16 12.02 9.37 25.32
C ALA A 16 10.94 10.00 24.42
N ASP A 17 11.00 11.32 24.19
CA ASP A 17 10.12 12.00 23.25
C ASP A 17 10.31 11.53 21.79
N PHE A 18 11.42 10.87 21.46
CA PHE A 18 11.66 10.33 20.11
C PHE A 18 10.50 9.40 19.68
N GLU A 19 10.20 8.38 20.49
CA GLU A 19 9.11 7.45 20.19
C GLU A 19 7.75 8.15 20.18
N ILE A 20 7.53 9.08 21.14
CA ILE A 20 6.29 9.85 21.20
C ILE A 20 6.07 10.70 19.95
N GLN A 21 7.13 11.28 19.40
CA GLN A 21 7.05 12.04 18.15
C GLN A 21 6.76 11.15 16.94
N LEU A 22 7.32 9.93 16.86
CA LEU A 22 6.98 8.96 15.82
C LEU A 22 5.51 8.52 15.92
N ASP A 23 5.01 8.26 17.13
CA ASP A 23 3.60 7.93 17.36
C ASP A 23 2.67 9.10 16.94
N LEU A 24 3.05 10.34 17.28
CA LEU A 24 2.34 11.53 16.84
C LEU A 24 2.32 11.63 15.31
N ALA A 25 3.43 11.36 14.63
CA ALA A 25 3.52 11.37 13.18
C ALA A 25 2.56 10.35 12.56
N GLN A 26 2.50 9.13 13.13
CA GLN A 26 1.54 8.10 12.67
C GLN A 26 0.09 8.52 12.89
N VAL A 27 -0.25 9.07 14.06
CA VAL A 27 -1.59 9.58 14.35
C VAL A 27 -1.99 10.69 13.37
N TYR A 28 -1.08 11.61 13.07
CA TYR A 28 -1.33 12.68 12.10
C TYR A 28 -1.41 12.15 10.66
N GLN A 29 -0.57 11.17 10.29
CA GLN A 29 -0.63 10.50 8.99
C GLN A 29 -1.99 9.83 8.77
N HIS A 30 -2.49 9.08 9.75
CA HIS A 30 -3.82 8.46 9.68
C HIS A 30 -4.94 9.51 9.56
N GLY A 31 -4.78 10.65 10.22
CA GLY A 31 -5.68 11.78 10.09
C GLY A 31 -5.50 12.64 8.82
N ARG A 32 -4.58 12.25 7.92
CA ARG A 32 -4.16 13.01 6.72
C ARG A 32 -3.71 14.44 7.03
N ARG A 33 -3.21 14.65 8.24
CA ARG A 33 -2.67 15.93 8.73
C ARG A 33 -1.17 15.99 8.37
N TRP A 34 -0.90 16.10 7.09
CA TRP A 34 0.45 15.96 6.54
C TRP A 34 1.48 16.94 7.13
N PRO A 35 1.19 18.26 7.27
CA PRO A 35 2.15 19.19 7.85
C PRO A 35 2.54 18.84 9.28
N GLU A 36 1.57 18.40 10.09
CA GLU A 36 1.82 18.01 11.47
C GLU A 36 2.55 16.66 11.56
N ALA A 37 2.27 15.73 10.62
CA ALA A 37 3.00 14.47 10.53
C ALA A 37 4.47 14.72 10.20
N GLU A 38 4.77 15.50 9.17
CA GLU A 38 6.13 15.88 8.79
C GLU A 38 6.84 16.62 9.94
N GLN A 39 6.16 17.55 10.62
CA GLN A 39 6.73 18.26 11.76
C GLN A 39 7.09 17.34 12.93
N ALA A 40 6.25 16.34 13.21
CA ALA A 40 6.50 15.37 14.27
C ALA A 40 7.71 14.48 13.93
N VAL A 41 7.83 14.01 12.67
CA VAL A 41 9.02 13.27 12.22
C VAL A 41 10.29 14.11 12.35
N HIS A 42 10.28 15.38 11.90
CA HIS A 42 11.44 16.27 12.09
C HIS A 42 11.75 16.58 13.55
N ALA A 43 10.74 16.50 14.45
CA ALA A 43 11.01 16.63 15.88
C ALA A 43 11.69 15.37 16.43
N ALA A 44 11.30 14.18 15.95
CA ALA A 44 11.98 12.92 16.29
C ALA A 44 13.43 12.90 15.77
N GLU A 45 13.68 13.33 14.53
CA GLU A 45 15.02 13.41 13.93
C GLU A 45 16.02 14.15 14.82
N LYS A 46 15.58 15.28 15.41
CA LYS A 46 16.44 16.09 16.32
C LYS A 46 16.78 15.40 17.63
N LEU A 47 16.00 14.40 18.02
CA LEU A 47 16.17 13.62 19.24
C LEU A 47 16.93 12.32 19.00
N ALA A 48 17.06 11.90 17.73
CA ALA A 48 17.72 10.67 17.35
C ALA A 48 19.19 10.67 17.79
N GLN A 49 19.60 9.60 18.47
CA GLN A 49 20.94 9.41 19.00
C GLN A 49 21.66 8.22 18.36
N GLN A 50 20.89 7.36 17.67
CA GLN A 50 21.40 6.12 17.09
C GLN A 50 21.07 6.01 15.61
N PRO A 51 21.89 5.33 14.79
CA PRO A 51 21.60 5.12 13.38
C PRO A 51 20.26 4.42 13.11
N SER A 52 19.85 3.48 14.00
CA SER A 52 18.58 2.80 13.90
C SER A 52 17.36 3.71 14.06
N GLU A 53 17.49 4.77 14.86
CA GLU A 53 16.44 5.77 15.06
C GLU A 53 16.29 6.64 13.80
N LEU A 54 17.40 7.08 13.19
CA LEU A 54 17.38 7.78 11.92
C LEU A 54 16.81 6.91 10.79
N GLN A 55 17.12 5.60 10.79
CA GLN A 55 16.52 4.67 9.85
C GLN A 55 15.00 4.62 9.98
N THR A 56 14.48 4.58 11.22
CA THR A 56 13.04 4.57 11.50
C THR A 56 12.39 5.89 11.06
N GLU A 57 13.03 7.00 11.33
CA GLU A 57 12.58 8.33 10.92
C GLU A 57 12.48 8.44 9.41
N HIS A 58 13.56 8.14 8.68
CA HIS A 58 13.56 8.15 7.21
C HIS A 58 12.48 7.23 6.63
N PHE A 59 12.31 6.03 7.20
CA PHE A 59 11.27 5.11 6.74
C PHE A 59 9.87 5.71 6.89
N LEU A 60 9.56 6.29 8.06
CA LEU A 60 8.26 6.91 8.31
C LEU A 60 8.03 8.14 7.42
N MET A 61 9.07 8.97 7.23
CA MET A 61 8.98 10.12 6.32
C MET A 61 8.72 9.69 4.89
N GLY A 62 9.40 8.62 4.42
CA GLY A 62 9.17 8.03 3.11
C GLY A 62 7.72 7.58 2.93
N ALA A 63 7.15 6.90 3.92
CA ALA A 63 5.75 6.45 3.91
C ALA A 63 4.76 7.63 3.92
N ILE A 64 5.07 8.71 4.65
CA ILE A 64 4.27 9.95 4.65
C ILE A 64 4.29 10.62 3.27
N TYR A 65 5.44 10.71 2.63
CA TYR A 65 5.57 11.30 1.29
C TYR A 65 4.89 10.44 0.21
N GLU A 66 4.99 9.12 0.31
CA GLU A 66 4.29 8.21 -0.62
C GLU A 66 2.78 8.43 -0.57
N ARG A 67 2.18 8.47 0.62
CA ARG A 67 0.74 8.75 0.78
C ARG A 67 0.31 10.13 0.29
N GLN A 68 1.21 11.11 0.28
CA GLN A 68 1.00 12.42 -0.33
C GLN A 68 1.22 12.42 -1.85
N LYS A 69 1.64 11.30 -2.45
CA LYS A 69 2.05 11.19 -3.87
C LYS A 69 3.28 12.05 -4.21
N LYS A 70 4.08 12.41 -3.20
CA LYS A 70 5.38 13.08 -3.33
C LYS A 70 6.47 12.03 -3.59
N TYR A 71 6.37 11.34 -4.72
CA TYR A 71 7.10 10.10 -4.99
C TYR A 71 8.62 10.26 -5.02
N ASP A 72 9.14 11.37 -5.54
CA ASP A 72 10.59 11.60 -5.60
C ASP A 72 11.16 11.78 -4.18
N GLN A 73 10.43 12.49 -3.31
CA GLN A 73 10.81 12.65 -1.90
C GLN A 73 10.70 11.33 -1.13
N ALA A 74 9.65 10.52 -1.40
CA ALA A 74 9.50 9.20 -0.81
C ALA A 74 10.66 8.26 -1.20
N GLU A 75 11.03 8.26 -2.50
CA GLU A 75 12.14 7.46 -3.01
C GLU A 75 13.45 7.84 -2.32
N GLU A 76 13.75 9.15 -2.19
CA GLU A 76 14.94 9.64 -1.50
C GLU A 76 15.01 9.11 -0.07
N GLN A 77 13.93 9.19 0.68
CA GLN A 77 13.87 8.71 2.07
C GLN A 77 14.08 7.20 2.17
N PHE A 78 13.41 6.40 1.33
CA PHE A 78 13.63 4.95 1.31
C PHE A 78 15.06 4.58 0.89
N GLN A 79 15.68 5.34 -0.01
CA GLN A 79 17.07 5.13 -0.38
C GLN A 79 18.03 5.42 0.79
N GLU A 80 17.78 6.45 1.63
CA GLU A 80 18.58 6.69 2.83
C GLU A 80 18.48 5.51 3.81
N VAL A 81 17.29 4.95 4.00
CA VAL A 81 17.11 3.70 4.77
C VAL A 81 17.96 2.57 4.20
N LEU A 82 17.90 2.36 2.87
CA LEU A 82 18.59 1.25 2.20
C LEU A 82 20.12 1.45 2.10
N LYS A 83 20.62 2.67 2.20
CA LYS A 83 22.06 2.93 2.35
C LYS A 83 22.58 2.45 3.71
N GLN A 84 21.81 2.65 4.77
CA GLN A 84 22.16 2.23 6.12
C GLN A 84 21.96 0.72 6.31
N ASN A 85 20.83 0.20 5.82
CA ASN A 85 20.48 -1.21 5.90
C ASN A 85 19.96 -1.71 4.54
N PRO A 86 20.84 -2.23 3.67
CA PRO A 86 20.45 -2.67 2.33
C PRO A 86 19.39 -3.78 2.28
N GLN A 87 19.18 -4.51 3.38
CA GLN A 87 18.20 -5.60 3.48
C GLN A 87 16.98 -5.24 4.33
N PHE A 88 16.73 -3.98 4.57
CA PHE A 88 15.55 -3.55 5.31
C PHE A 88 14.28 -3.81 4.49
N ALA A 89 13.69 -4.98 4.69
CA ALA A 89 12.59 -5.51 3.90
C ALA A 89 11.39 -4.55 3.74
N PRO A 90 10.95 -3.81 4.79
CA PRO A 90 9.87 -2.84 4.63
C PRO A 90 10.19 -1.76 3.59
N ALA A 91 11.38 -1.14 3.61
CA ALA A 91 11.73 -0.11 2.63
C ALA A 91 11.90 -0.67 1.21
N LEU A 92 12.47 -1.87 1.09
CA LEU A 92 12.54 -2.58 -0.20
C LEU A 92 11.14 -2.79 -0.79
N ASN A 93 10.18 -3.23 0.03
CA ASN A 93 8.81 -3.46 -0.41
C ASN A 93 8.09 -2.14 -0.75
N TYR A 94 8.18 -1.12 0.10
CA TYR A 94 7.52 0.18 -0.16
C TYR A 94 8.03 0.81 -1.45
N LEU A 95 9.35 0.86 -1.64
CA LEU A 95 9.95 1.41 -2.85
C LEU A 95 9.55 0.59 -4.08
N GLY A 96 9.63 -0.74 -3.99
CA GLY A 96 9.25 -1.64 -5.09
C GLY A 96 7.77 -1.53 -5.46
N TYR A 97 6.87 -1.50 -4.47
CA TYR A 97 5.44 -1.32 -4.70
C TYR A 97 5.13 0.05 -5.32
N MET A 98 5.72 1.13 -4.81
CA MET A 98 5.54 2.49 -5.35
C MET A 98 5.94 2.58 -6.82
N LEU A 99 7.06 1.97 -7.22
CA LEU A 99 7.50 1.92 -8.61
C LEU A 99 6.53 1.11 -9.48
N ALA A 100 6.08 -0.04 -8.97
CA ALA A 100 5.13 -0.90 -9.66
C ALA A 100 3.78 -0.21 -9.85
N ASP A 101 3.23 0.39 -8.80
CA ASP A 101 1.92 1.06 -8.87
C ASP A 101 1.91 2.20 -9.91
N ARG A 102 3.00 2.94 -10.00
CA ARG A 102 3.23 3.96 -11.04
C ARG A 102 3.49 3.38 -12.43
N GLY A 103 3.75 2.09 -12.56
CA GLY A 103 4.10 1.43 -13.83
C GLY A 103 5.46 1.84 -14.39
N VAL A 104 6.40 2.25 -13.53
CA VAL A 104 7.75 2.67 -13.91
C VAL A 104 8.81 1.75 -13.32
N ARG A 105 9.92 1.56 -14.02
CA ARG A 105 11.09 0.79 -13.53
C ARG A 105 10.69 -0.60 -12.99
N LEU A 106 9.81 -1.32 -13.70
CA LEU A 106 9.20 -2.58 -13.24
C LEU A 106 10.21 -3.68 -12.93
N ASP A 107 11.33 -3.74 -13.64
CA ASP A 107 12.40 -4.72 -13.37
C ASP A 107 13.12 -4.42 -12.05
N GLU A 108 13.30 -3.14 -11.73
CA GLU A 108 13.84 -2.73 -10.45
C GLU A 108 12.84 -2.99 -9.32
N ALA A 109 11.56 -2.68 -9.52
CA ALA A 109 10.49 -3.02 -8.58
C ALA A 109 10.48 -4.52 -8.27
N LEU A 110 10.60 -5.38 -9.31
CA LEU A 110 10.70 -6.82 -9.16
C LEU A 110 11.91 -7.24 -8.32
N SER A 111 13.07 -6.63 -8.57
CA SER A 111 14.29 -6.91 -7.81
C SER A 111 14.16 -6.54 -6.34
N LEU A 112 13.62 -5.35 -6.04
CA LEU A 112 13.42 -4.85 -4.68
C LEU A 112 12.47 -5.75 -3.88
N ILE A 113 11.33 -6.11 -4.47
CA ILE A 113 10.33 -6.95 -3.80
C ILE A 113 10.84 -8.37 -3.59
N ASN A 114 11.58 -8.94 -4.54
CA ASN A 114 12.21 -10.26 -4.35
C ASN A 114 13.23 -10.25 -3.20
N ARG A 115 13.96 -9.13 -3.00
CA ARG A 115 14.84 -8.98 -1.84
C ARG A 115 14.05 -8.89 -0.54
N ALA A 116 12.92 -8.18 -0.51
CA ALA A 116 12.04 -8.15 0.66
C ALA A 116 11.49 -9.56 0.99
N LEU A 117 11.07 -10.32 -0.02
CA LEU A 117 10.60 -11.70 0.13
C LEU A 117 11.70 -12.67 0.56
N ALA A 118 12.97 -12.40 0.25
CA ALA A 118 14.09 -13.21 0.74
C ALA A 118 14.25 -13.11 2.27
N GLU A 119 13.92 -11.95 2.86
CA GLU A 119 13.94 -11.75 4.30
C GLU A 119 12.69 -12.33 5.01
N ASP A 120 11.50 -12.19 4.39
CA ASP A 120 10.25 -12.77 4.90
C ASP A 120 9.40 -13.34 3.76
N PRO A 121 9.62 -14.62 3.39
CA PRO A 121 8.94 -15.27 2.26
C PRO A 121 7.43 -15.45 2.44
N ASN A 122 6.94 -15.38 3.66
CA ASN A 122 5.54 -15.60 4.00
C ASN A 122 4.76 -14.30 4.25
N ASN A 123 5.37 -13.16 4.11
CA ASN A 123 4.73 -11.87 4.31
C ASN A 123 3.66 -11.62 3.23
N PRO A 124 2.37 -11.49 3.60
CA PRO A 124 1.30 -11.32 2.62
C PRO A 124 1.41 -10.01 1.83
N ALA A 125 1.90 -8.92 2.46
CA ALA A 125 2.08 -7.64 1.78
C ALA A 125 3.19 -7.71 0.72
N TYR A 126 4.27 -8.47 0.97
CA TYR A 126 5.34 -8.64 -0.01
C TYR A 126 4.92 -9.56 -1.16
N GLN A 127 4.11 -10.60 -0.87
CA GLN A 127 3.51 -11.46 -1.89
C GLN A 127 2.51 -10.69 -2.76
N ASP A 128 1.70 -9.82 -2.17
CA ASP A 128 0.80 -8.91 -2.89
C ASP A 128 1.58 -7.97 -3.81
N SER A 129 2.60 -7.31 -3.27
CA SER A 129 3.46 -6.41 -4.06
C SER A 129 4.11 -7.13 -5.24
N LEU A 130 4.57 -8.38 -5.07
CA LEU A 130 5.10 -9.18 -6.18
C LEU A 130 4.01 -9.49 -7.21
N GLY A 131 2.81 -9.88 -6.75
CA GLY A 131 1.66 -10.08 -7.62
C GLY A 131 1.31 -8.81 -8.41
N TRP A 132 1.40 -7.65 -7.77
CA TRP A 132 1.14 -6.36 -8.42
C TRP A 132 2.20 -6.01 -9.47
N VAL A 133 3.50 -6.27 -9.21
CA VAL A 133 4.55 -6.14 -10.23
C VAL A 133 4.25 -7.02 -11.44
N TYR A 134 3.92 -8.29 -11.22
CA TYR A 134 3.58 -9.19 -12.32
C TYR A 134 2.35 -8.71 -13.10
N PHE A 135 1.32 -8.21 -12.41
CA PHE A 135 0.17 -7.61 -13.06
C PHE A 135 0.56 -6.42 -13.97
N LYS A 136 1.42 -5.53 -13.50
CA LYS A 136 1.92 -4.38 -14.27
C LYS A 136 2.84 -4.78 -15.44
N GLN A 137 3.42 -5.98 -15.38
CA GLN A 137 4.17 -6.59 -16.48
C GLN A 137 3.30 -7.45 -17.42
N ASP A 138 1.98 -7.43 -17.28
CA ASP A 138 1.01 -8.28 -18.01
C ASP A 138 1.23 -9.79 -17.82
N LYS A 139 1.94 -10.21 -16.78
CA LYS A 139 2.17 -11.61 -16.37
C LYS A 139 1.03 -12.08 -15.45
N PHE A 140 -0.17 -12.21 -16.01
CA PHE A 140 -1.38 -12.44 -15.22
C PHE A 140 -1.41 -13.79 -14.49
N PRO A 141 -0.91 -14.92 -15.04
CA PRO A 141 -0.84 -16.17 -14.30
C PRO A 141 0.04 -16.09 -13.04
N GLU A 142 1.22 -15.47 -13.16
CA GLU A 142 2.14 -15.26 -12.03
C GLU A 142 1.56 -14.30 -11.01
N ALA A 143 0.86 -13.25 -11.46
CA ALA A 143 0.15 -12.32 -10.60
C ALA A 143 -0.93 -13.03 -9.79
N GLU A 144 -1.78 -13.85 -10.43
CA GLU A 144 -2.81 -14.64 -9.75
C GLU A 144 -2.21 -15.57 -8.69
N GLU A 145 -1.13 -16.27 -9.02
CA GLU A 145 -0.46 -17.18 -8.10
C GLU A 145 -0.01 -16.46 -6.81
N MET A 146 0.69 -15.32 -6.97
CA MET A 146 1.22 -14.57 -5.82
C MET A 146 0.09 -13.96 -4.98
N LEU A 147 -0.92 -13.37 -5.61
CA LEU A 147 -2.06 -12.79 -4.90
C LEU A 147 -2.90 -13.86 -4.16
N ARG A 148 -3.04 -15.05 -4.72
CA ARG A 148 -3.68 -16.16 -4.02
C ARG A 148 -2.87 -16.64 -2.81
N LYS A 149 -1.53 -16.66 -2.90
CA LYS A 149 -0.66 -16.93 -1.74
C LYS A 149 -0.85 -15.86 -0.67
N ALA A 150 -0.86 -14.58 -1.03
CA ALA A 150 -1.10 -13.48 -0.11
C ALA A 150 -2.45 -13.62 0.61
N ILE A 151 -3.55 -13.87 -0.13
CA ILE A 151 -4.89 -14.09 0.44
C ILE A 151 -4.93 -15.32 1.37
N SER A 152 -4.16 -16.37 1.10
CA SER A 152 -4.11 -17.54 1.98
C SER A 152 -3.49 -17.21 3.35
N ARG A 153 -2.73 -16.12 3.46
CA ARG A 153 -2.12 -15.63 4.69
C ARG A 153 -2.92 -14.53 5.36
N ASP A 154 -3.46 -13.61 4.53
CA ASP A 154 -4.39 -12.56 4.97
C ASP A 154 -5.61 -12.51 4.06
N ALA A 155 -6.68 -13.19 4.49
CA ALA A 155 -7.93 -13.30 3.74
C ALA A 155 -8.82 -12.06 3.82
N HIS A 156 -8.44 -11.10 4.66
CA HIS A 156 -9.23 -9.91 4.98
C HIS A 156 -8.58 -8.60 4.54
N ASP A 157 -7.38 -8.63 3.97
CA ASP A 157 -6.76 -7.43 3.41
C ASP A 157 -7.53 -6.96 2.17
N PRO A 158 -8.15 -5.76 2.22
CA PRO A 158 -8.97 -5.27 1.12
C PRO A 158 -8.15 -4.93 -0.13
N THR A 159 -6.87 -4.59 -0.01
CA THR A 159 -6.00 -4.27 -1.13
C THR A 159 -5.66 -5.52 -1.92
N ILE A 160 -5.26 -6.60 -1.24
CA ILE A 160 -4.95 -7.88 -1.87
C ILE A 160 -6.17 -8.42 -2.62
N LEU A 161 -7.36 -8.32 -2.01
CA LEU A 161 -8.62 -8.73 -2.65
C LEU A 161 -8.90 -7.89 -3.91
N SER A 162 -8.66 -6.57 -3.86
CA SER A 162 -8.83 -5.69 -5.02
C SER A 162 -7.88 -6.04 -6.15
N HIS A 163 -6.59 -6.26 -5.85
CA HIS A 163 -5.59 -6.63 -6.84
C HIS A 163 -5.92 -7.96 -7.54
N LEU A 164 -6.40 -8.97 -6.79
CA LEU A 164 -6.85 -10.22 -7.41
C LEU A 164 -8.09 -10.01 -8.30
N GLY A 165 -9.00 -9.13 -7.90
CA GLY A 165 -10.13 -8.71 -8.74
C GLY A 165 -9.67 -8.09 -10.06
N ASP A 166 -8.62 -7.27 -10.03
CA ASP A 166 -8.06 -6.63 -11.23
C ASP A 166 -7.44 -7.68 -12.17
N VAL A 167 -6.74 -8.67 -11.65
CA VAL A 167 -6.21 -9.79 -12.45
C VAL A 167 -7.33 -10.55 -13.14
N TYR A 168 -8.40 -10.89 -12.41
CA TYR A 168 -9.55 -11.59 -12.99
C TYR A 168 -10.25 -10.76 -14.06
N ALA A 169 -10.39 -9.45 -13.86
CA ALA A 169 -10.99 -8.58 -14.87
C ALA A 169 -10.15 -8.51 -16.16
N LYS A 170 -8.82 -8.48 -16.03
CA LYS A 170 -7.89 -8.48 -17.18
C LYS A 170 -7.89 -9.81 -17.94
N THR A 171 -8.11 -10.91 -17.25
CA THR A 171 -8.17 -12.25 -17.85
C THR A 171 -9.57 -12.67 -18.29
N GLY A 172 -10.56 -11.75 -18.22
CA GLY A 172 -11.93 -12.01 -18.67
C GLY A 172 -12.77 -12.88 -17.72
N GLN A 173 -12.31 -13.09 -16.50
CA GLN A 173 -13.00 -13.86 -15.47
C GLN A 173 -13.95 -12.95 -14.65
N ASP A 174 -14.90 -12.31 -15.35
CA ASP A 174 -15.72 -11.21 -14.87
C ASP A 174 -16.48 -11.50 -13.56
N SER A 175 -17.00 -12.71 -13.40
CA SER A 175 -17.72 -13.10 -12.17
C SER A 175 -16.78 -13.19 -10.96
N LEU A 176 -15.54 -13.66 -11.16
CA LEU A 176 -14.55 -13.71 -10.11
C LEU A 176 -14.04 -12.30 -9.76
N ALA A 177 -13.85 -11.44 -10.75
CA ALA A 177 -13.49 -10.05 -10.53
C ALA A 177 -14.52 -9.33 -9.66
N GLU A 178 -15.83 -9.44 -10.01
CA GLU A 178 -16.91 -8.82 -9.24
C GLU A 178 -16.95 -9.35 -7.80
N ALA A 179 -16.75 -10.66 -7.61
CA ALA A 179 -16.74 -11.28 -6.29
C ALA A 179 -15.59 -10.76 -5.41
N GLN A 180 -14.37 -10.65 -5.96
CA GLN A 180 -13.23 -10.16 -5.20
C GLN A 180 -13.35 -8.67 -4.87
N TRP A 181 -13.76 -7.83 -5.81
CA TRP A 181 -13.98 -6.40 -5.55
C TRP A 181 -15.09 -6.17 -4.52
N LYS A 182 -16.18 -6.96 -4.57
CA LYS A 182 -17.25 -6.89 -3.57
C LYS A 182 -16.70 -7.21 -2.18
N LYS A 183 -15.94 -8.30 -2.05
CA LYS A 183 -15.32 -8.68 -0.79
C LYS A 183 -14.34 -7.61 -0.29
N SER A 184 -13.54 -7.02 -1.18
CA SER A 184 -12.65 -5.90 -0.85
C SER A 184 -13.44 -4.71 -0.27
N LEU A 185 -14.57 -4.32 -0.88
CA LEU A 185 -15.42 -3.24 -0.35
C LEU A 185 -16.04 -3.58 1.01
N GLU A 186 -16.40 -4.84 1.24
CA GLU A 186 -16.90 -5.32 2.53
C GLU A 186 -15.82 -5.20 3.61
N GLU A 187 -14.57 -5.55 3.30
CA GLU A 187 -13.45 -5.41 4.24
C GLU A 187 -13.08 -3.92 4.47
N TRP A 188 -13.08 -3.08 3.43
CA TRP A 188 -12.93 -1.63 3.60
C TRP A 188 -13.98 -1.04 4.53
N GLY A 189 -15.21 -1.57 4.53
CA GLY A 189 -16.28 -1.16 5.45
C GLY A 189 -16.01 -1.53 6.92
N ARG A 190 -15.06 -2.41 7.20
CA ARG A 190 -14.66 -2.83 8.56
C ARG A 190 -13.41 -2.12 9.07
N VAL A 191 -12.68 -1.46 8.17
CA VAL A 191 -11.45 -0.72 8.53
C VAL A 191 -11.78 0.48 9.41
N LEU A 192 -10.94 0.74 10.40
CA LEU A 192 -11.08 1.92 11.25
C LEU A 192 -11.00 3.21 10.39
N PRO A 193 -11.77 4.26 10.74
CA PRO A 193 -11.83 5.49 9.93
C PRO A 193 -10.46 6.11 9.60
N GLY A 194 -9.48 6.01 10.50
CA GLY A 194 -8.11 6.51 10.28
C GLY A 194 -7.31 5.72 9.25
N ASN A 195 -7.67 4.46 9.02
CA ASN A 195 -6.99 3.58 8.07
C ASN A 195 -7.76 3.46 6.74
N LEU A 196 -8.94 4.06 6.65
CA LEU A 196 -9.75 4.04 5.43
C LEU A 196 -9.05 4.82 4.32
N GLU A 197 -8.99 4.24 3.13
CA GLU A 197 -8.49 4.86 1.91
C GLU A 197 -9.66 5.13 0.92
N PRO A 198 -10.35 6.28 1.03
CA PRO A 198 -11.53 6.57 0.22
C PRO A 198 -11.27 6.53 -1.28
N ASP A 199 -10.06 6.91 -1.71
CA ASP A 199 -9.67 6.87 -3.13
C ASP A 199 -9.68 5.43 -3.66
N LYS A 200 -9.18 4.46 -2.89
CA LYS A 200 -9.20 3.03 -3.24
C LYS A 200 -10.63 2.48 -3.29
N VAL A 201 -11.46 2.87 -2.33
CA VAL A 201 -12.90 2.49 -2.32
C VAL A 201 -13.60 3.02 -3.57
N SER A 202 -13.41 4.29 -3.93
CA SER A 202 -13.99 4.90 -5.14
C SER A 202 -13.51 4.19 -6.40
N GLU A 203 -12.22 3.90 -6.50
CA GLU A 203 -11.63 3.18 -7.65
C GLU A 203 -12.29 1.81 -7.86
N ILE A 204 -12.47 1.03 -6.78
CA ILE A 204 -13.12 -0.29 -6.85
C ILE A 204 -14.59 -0.15 -7.29
N GLN A 205 -15.31 0.85 -6.77
CA GLN A 205 -16.71 1.11 -7.17
C GLN A 205 -16.81 1.48 -8.66
N GLU A 206 -15.89 2.28 -9.16
CA GLU A 206 -15.82 2.64 -10.60
C GLU A 206 -15.52 1.41 -11.46
N LYS A 207 -14.57 0.54 -11.07
CA LYS A 207 -14.26 -0.72 -11.76
C LYS A 207 -15.49 -1.62 -11.83
N MET A 208 -16.23 -1.77 -10.74
CA MET A 208 -17.46 -2.57 -10.70
C MET A 208 -18.57 -1.97 -11.59
N ALA A 209 -18.74 -0.66 -11.59
CA ALA A 209 -19.70 0.03 -12.46
C ALA A 209 -19.35 -0.15 -13.95
N ALA A 210 -18.07 -0.02 -14.31
CA ALA A 210 -17.59 -0.24 -15.65
C ALA A 210 -17.81 -1.69 -16.12
N LEU A 211 -17.55 -2.68 -15.25
CA LEU A 211 -17.81 -4.08 -15.53
C LEU A 211 -19.29 -4.34 -15.80
N LYS A 212 -20.18 -3.84 -14.95
CA LYS A 212 -21.64 -3.99 -15.13
C LYS A 212 -22.11 -3.38 -16.44
N LYS A 213 -21.61 -2.20 -16.80
CA LYS A 213 -21.95 -1.55 -18.07
C LYS A 213 -21.49 -2.38 -19.27
N ARG A 214 -20.27 -2.94 -19.24
CA ARG A 214 -19.73 -3.82 -20.29
C ARG A 214 -20.60 -5.05 -20.49
N LEU A 215 -20.96 -5.74 -19.40
CA LEU A 215 -21.80 -6.94 -19.43
C LEU A 215 -23.21 -6.66 -19.94
N ALA A 216 -23.80 -5.52 -19.60
CA ALA A 216 -25.11 -5.11 -20.12
C ALA A 216 -25.08 -4.85 -21.64
N GLN A 217 -24.04 -4.21 -22.14
CA GLN A 217 -23.84 -3.97 -23.58
C GLN A 217 -23.65 -5.27 -24.36
N GLN A 218 -22.89 -6.23 -23.84
CA GLN A 218 -22.70 -7.55 -24.46
C GLN A 218 -24.02 -8.32 -24.57
N LYS A 219 -24.87 -8.26 -23.56
CA LYS A 219 -26.22 -8.90 -23.58
C LYS A 219 -27.14 -8.25 -24.62
N SER A 220 -27.07 -6.93 -24.82
CA SER A 220 -27.88 -6.22 -25.81
C SER A 220 -27.45 -6.53 -27.24
N THR A 221 -26.13 -6.59 -27.48
CA THR A 221 -25.59 -6.90 -28.82
C THR A 221 -25.70 -8.37 -29.20
N GLY A 222 -25.72 -9.28 -28.19
CA GLY A 222 -25.95 -10.73 -28.42
C GLY A 222 -27.40 -11.04 -28.82
N LYS A 223 -28.38 -10.26 -28.35
CA LYS A 223 -29.79 -10.43 -28.73
C LYS A 223 -30.11 -9.98 -30.17
N THR A 224 -29.39 -9.00 -30.67
CA THR A 224 -29.60 -8.50 -32.07
C THR A 224 -28.96 -9.36 -33.17
N LYS A 225 -28.19 -10.40 -32.81
CA LYS A 225 -27.59 -11.34 -33.77
C LYS A 225 -28.34 -12.69 -33.87
N SER A 226 -29.38 -12.89 -33.07
CA SER A 226 -30.19 -14.13 -33.03
C SER A 226 -31.62 -13.93 -33.58
N GLU A 227 -31.93 -12.80 -34.18
CA GLU A 227 -33.10 -12.52 -35.00
C GLU A 227 -32.66 -12.37 -36.48
#